data_479f48c5256d8726ae212bdea00b9620
#
_entry.id   479f48c5256d8726ae212bdea00b9620
#
_cell.length_a   1.000
_cell.length_b   1.000
_cell.length_c   1.000
_cell.angle_alpha   90.00
_cell.angle_beta   90.00
_cell.angle_gamma   90.00
#
_symmetry.space_group_name_H-M   'P 1'
#
loop_
_entity.id
_entity.type
_entity.pdbx_description
1 polymer ?
#
loop_
_entity_poly.entity_id
_entity_poly.type
_entity_poly.pdbx_seq_one_letter_code
_entity_poly.pdbx_strand_id
1 'polypeptide(L)'
;MALRCNRISTATLLLLLRLVQPVAALETVIIQSCYDGDTCKTSDGEKIRLACIDTPELTGKRAKPEKGLAAREHLRGMVVGKAVRLRRITADRYGRTIGELFIDGMNVQQTMVASRRAEIDWRYASQCPWTN
;
A
#
# COMPACT_ATOMS: atom_id res chain seq x y z
N MET A 1 70.69 11.28 15.00
CA MET A 1 69.62 10.94 14.10
C MET A 1 68.40 10.60 14.95
N ALA A 2 67.41 11.46 15.00
CA ALA A 2 66.17 11.20 15.73
C ALA A 2 65.11 10.67 14.77
N LEU A 3 64.73 9.41 14.98
CA LEU A 3 63.59 8.81 14.29
C LEU A 3 62.29 9.43 14.83
N ARG A 4 61.64 10.25 14.01
CA ARG A 4 60.30 10.76 14.31
C ARG A 4 59.32 9.59 14.09
N CYS A 5 58.83 9.02 15.18
CA CYS A 5 57.68 8.16 15.19
C CYS A 5 56.46 9.02 14.87
N ASN A 6 55.92 8.88 13.65
CA ASN A 6 54.66 9.48 13.24
C ASN A 6 53.54 8.65 13.90
N ARG A 7 52.99 9.17 14.98
CA ARG A 7 51.79 8.61 15.57
C ARG A 7 50.64 8.89 14.61
N ILE A 8 50.28 7.90 13.83
CA ILE A 8 49.05 7.91 13.06
C ILE A 8 47.93 7.84 14.08
N SER A 9 47.23 8.96 14.18
CA SER A 9 46.07 9.12 15.07
C SER A 9 44.96 8.15 14.59
N THR A 10 44.65 7.17 15.44
CA THR A 10 43.59 6.17 15.23
C THR A 10 42.18 6.72 15.46
N ALA A 11 42.01 8.04 15.42
CA ALA A 11 40.76 8.70 15.78
C ALA A 11 39.77 8.93 14.62
N THR A 12 40.03 8.43 13.40
CA THR A 12 39.22 8.82 12.25
C THR A 12 38.58 7.67 11.49
N LEU A 13 38.41 6.51 12.07
CA LEU A 13 37.72 5.39 11.42
C LEU A 13 36.45 4.97 12.19
N LEU A 14 35.81 5.91 12.87
CA LEU A 14 34.42 5.77 13.34
C LEU A 14 33.49 6.36 12.30
N LEU A 15 33.72 6.00 11.04
CA LEU A 15 32.93 6.53 9.97
C LEU A 15 31.93 5.51 9.50
N LEU A 16 30.68 5.83 9.83
CA LEU A 16 29.53 5.56 8.96
C LEU A 16 29.24 4.10 8.66
N LEU A 17 29.08 3.28 9.70
CA LEU A 17 28.11 2.20 9.59
C LEU A 17 26.73 2.90 9.50
N ARG A 18 26.37 3.39 8.31
CA ARG A 18 24.97 3.66 8.01
C ARG A 18 24.29 2.29 8.17
N LEU A 19 23.56 2.15 9.25
CA LEU A 19 22.60 1.07 9.41
C LEU A 19 21.66 1.19 8.21
N VAL A 20 21.95 0.45 7.15
CA VAL A 20 20.96 0.18 6.11
C VAL A 20 19.92 -0.66 6.83
N GLN A 21 18.91 0.02 7.35
CA GLN A 21 17.76 -0.69 7.88
C GLN A 21 17.16 -1.46 6.70
N PRO A 22 16.97 -2.77 6.80
CA PRO A 22 16.29 -3.49 5.76
C PRO A 22 14.90 -2.87 5.63
N VAL A 23 14.58 -2.37 4.43
CA VAL A 23 13.19 -2.04 4.09
C VAL A 23 12.41 -3.32 4.34
N ALA A 24 11.51 -3.31 5.32
CA ALA A 24 10.69 -4.46 5.63
C ALA A 24 10.00 -4.92 4.35
N ALA A 25 10.26 -6.16 3.93
CA ALA A 25 9.62 -6.74 2.75
C ALA A 25 8.10 -6.71 2.98
N LEU A 26 7.35 -6.23 1.98
CA LEU A 26 5.89 -6.22 2.03
C LEU A 26 5.39 -7.65 2.22
N GLU A 27 4.37 -7.79 3.07
CA GLU A 27 3.71 -9.08 3.28
C GLU A 27 2.94 -9.49 2.04
N THR A 28 2.94 -10.78 1.73
CA THR A 28 2.14 -11.37 0.67
C THR A 28 0.84 -11.91 1.26
N VAL A 29 -0.29 -11.52 0.69
CA VAL A 29 -1.63 -12.03 1.04
C VAL A 29 -2.36 -12.51 -0.20
N ILE A 30 -3.31 -13.43 -0.03
CA ILE A 30 -4.17 -13.90 -1.11
C ILE A 30 -5.53 -13.24 -0.98
N ILE A 31 -5.99 -12.59 -2.02
CA ILE A 31 -7.31 -11.95 -2.04
C ILE A 31 -8.37 -12.99 -2.41
N GLN A 32 -9.29 -13.23 -1.49
CA GLN A 32 -10.41 -14.15 -1.70
C GLN A 32 -11.56 -13.48 -2.43
N SER A 33 -11.91 -12.25 -2.05
CA SER A 33 -13.06 -11.52 -2.61
C SER A 33 -12.90 -10.02 -2.41
N CYS A 34 -13.64 -9.23 -3.20
CA CYS A 34 -13.79 -7.80 -2.97
C CYS A 34 -15.28 -7.47 -2.92
N TYR A 35 -15.68 -6.74 -1.89
CA TYR A 35 -17.07 -6.34 -1.67
C TYR A 35 -17.51 -5.25 -2.65
N ASP A 36 -16.63 -4.27 -2.84
CA ASP A 36 -16.82 -3.13 -3.74
C ASP A 36 -15.48 -2.75 -4.41
N GLY A 37 -15.38 -1.56 -4.96
CA GLY A 37 -14.17 -1.11 -5.66
C GLY A 37 -12.99 -0.75 -4.75
N ASP A 38 -13.15 -0.76 -3.43
CA ASP A 38 -12.10 -0.35 -2.50
C ASP A 38 -12.00 -1.19 -1.22
N THR A 39 -12.74 -2.31 -1.12
CA THR A 39 -12.70 -3.18 0.06
C THR A 39 -12.63 -4.64 -0.35
N CYS A 40 -11.60 -5.33 0.11
CA CYS A 40 -11.37 -6.74 -0.16
C CYS A 40 -11.22 -7.56 1.12
N LYS A 41 -11.31 -8.86 0.99
CA LYS A 41 -11.06 -9.83 2.05
C LYS A 41 -10.02 -10.83 1.59
N THR A 42 -9.06 -11.11 2.47
CA THR A 42 -8.05 -12.15 2.24
C THR A 42 -8.61 -13.54 2.51
N SER A 43 -7.90 -14.57 2.06
CA SER A 43 -8.23 -15.97 2.35
C SER A 43 -8.21 -16.27 3.85
N ASP A 44 -7.45 -15.53 4.66
CA ASP A 44 -7.42 -15.64 6.11
C ASP A 44 -8.52 -14.84 6.82
N GLY A 45 -9.39 -14.17 6.05
CA GLY A 45 -10.53 -13.42 6.58
C GLY A 45 -10.23 -11.97 6.96
N GLU A 46 -9.02 -11.49 6.73
CA GLU A 46 -8.68 -10.09 6.97
C GLU A 46 -9.40 -9.18 5.97
N LYS A 47 -10.07 -8.15 6.47
CA LYS A 47 -10.70 -7.12 5.64
C LYS A 47 -9.71 -5.99 5.39
N ILE A 48 -9.52 -5.65 4.13
CA ILE A 48 -8.61 -4.59 3.69
C ILE A 48 -9.42 -3.51 3.01
N ARG A 49 -9.36 -2.30 3.54
CA ARG A 49 -9.83 -1.08 2.88
C ARG A 49 -8.64 -0.49 2.13
N LEU A 50 -8.75 -0.38 0.82
CA LEU A 50 -7.71 0.19 -0.01
C LEU A 50 -7.54 1.67 0.32
N ALA A 51 -6.32 2.03 0.69
CA ALA A 51 -5.99 3.37 1.17
C ALA A 51 -6.06 4.43 0.07
N CYS A 52 -6.37 5.66 0.45
CA CYS A 52 -6.23 6.87 -0.36
C CYS A 52 -7.13 6.95 -1.59
N ILE A 53 -8.05 6.03 -1.76
CA ILE A 53 -9.04 6.08 -2.83
C ILE A 53 -10.46 5.99 -2.30
N ASP A 54 -11.36 6.49 -3.10
CA ASP A 54 -12.80 6.33 -2.93
C ASP A 54 -13.42 5.84 -4.23
N THR A 55 -14.40 4.96 -4.13
CA THR A 55 -15.09 4.37 -5.28
C THR A 55 -16.60 4.59 -5.15
N PRO A 56 -17.35 4.56 -6.25
CA PRO A 56 -18.80 4.72 -6.20
C PRO A 56 -19.45 3.67 -5.32
N GLU A 57 -20.37 4.10 -4.47
CA GLU A 57 -21.12 3.25 -3.55
C GLU A 57 -22.07 2.32 -4.30
N LEU A 58 -22.18 1.07 -3.85
CA LEU A 58 -23.11 0.08 -4.37
C LEU A 58 -24.53 0.27 -3.82
N THR A 59 -24.62 0.70 -2.56
CA THR A 59 -25.88 0.81 -1.81
C THR A 59 -25.92 2.11 -1.03
N GLY A 60 -27.12 2.45 -0.53
CA GLY A 60 -27.34 3.64 0.28
C GLY A 60 -27.82 4.85 -0.52
N LYS A 61 -27.96 5.98 0.18
CA LYS A 61 -28.55 7.22 -0.39
C LYS A 61 -27.71 7.86 -1.50
N ARG A 62 -26.40 7.60 -1.50
CA ARG A 62 -25.45 8.14 -2.49
C ARG A 62 -25.01 7.09 -3.50
N ALA A 63 -25.74 5.97 -3.57
CA ALA A 63 -25.37 4.88 -4.43
C ALA A 63 -25.36 5.29 -5.91
N LYS A 64 -24.32 4.80 -6.58
CA LYS A 64 -24.19 4.80 -8.03
C LYS A 64 -23.92 3.35 -8.47
N PRO A 65 -24.95 2.48 -8.43
CA PRO A 65 -24.75 1.04 -8.51
C PRO A 65 -23.99 0.59 -9.74
N GLU A 66 -24.29 1.17 -10.88
CA GLU A 66 -23.65 0.83 -12.15
C GLU A 66 -22.14 1.10 -12.13
N LYS A 67 -21.76 2.30 -11.67
CA LYS A 67 -20.34 2.69 -11.52
C LYS A 67 -19.66 1.91 -10.41
N GLY A 68 -20.37 1.65 -9.30
CA GLY A 68 -19.88 0.85 -8.19
C GLY A 68 -19.60 -0.60 -8.60
N LEU A 69 -20.49 -1.21 -9.38
CA LEU A 69 -20.30 -2.55 -9.95
C LEU A 69 -19.11 -2.58 -10.91
N ALA A 70 -18.98 -1.58 -11.77
CA ALA A 70 -17.85 -1.48 -12.70
C ALA A 70 -16.51 -1.36 -11.95
N ALA A 71 -16.46 -0.56 -10.90
CA ALA A 71 -15.27 -0.44 -10.05
C ALA A 71 -14.94 -1.76 -9.35
N ARG A 72 -15.93 -2.42 -8.76
CA ARG A 72 -15.77 -3.72 -8.12
C ARG A 72 -15.23 -4.78 -9.09
N GLU A 73 -15.83 -4.91 -10.25
CA GLU A 73 -15.41 -5.92 -11.24
C GLU A 73 -14.01 -5.63 -11.78
N HIS A 74 -13.66 -4.38 -11.94
CA HIS A 74 -12.31 -3.99 -12.34
C HIS A 74 -11.27 -4.39 -11.27
N LEU A 75 -11.54 -4.10 -10.01
CA LEU A 75 -10.69 -4.50 -8.90
C LEU A 75 -10.59 -6.03 -8.79
N ARG A 76 -11.71 -6.73 -8.85
CA ARG A 76 -11.74 -8.20 -8.79
C ARG A 76 -10.88 -8.83 -9.87
N GLY A 77 -10.97 -8.32 -11.10
CA GLY A 77 -10.16 -8.80 -12.22
C GLY A 77 -8.65 -8.65 -12.00
N MET A 78 -8.24 -7.67 -11.23
CA MET A 78 -6.82 -7.45 -10.92
C MET A 78 -6.32 -8.35 -9.77
N VAL A 79 -7.12 -8.59 -8.73
CA VAL A 79 -6.57 -9.10 -7.47
C VAL A 79 -7.18 -10.40 -6.97
N VAL A 80 -8.43 -10.75 -7.31
CA VAL A 80 -9.10 -11.93 -6.74
C VAL A 80 -8.43 -13.21 -7.20
N GLY A 81 -8.16 -14.10 -6.23
CA GLY A 81 -7.46 -15.36 -6.46
C GLY A 81 -5.96 -15.22 -6.63
N LYS A 82 -5.42 -14.02 -6.46
CA LYS A 82 -3.99 -13.74 -6.67
C LYS A 82 -3.28 -13.45 -5.37
N ALA A 83 -1.99 -13.78 -5.32
CA ALA A 83 -1.07 -13.35 -4.29
C ALA A 83 -0.65 -11.90 -4.57
N VAL A 84 -0.98 -11.01 -3.67
CA VAL A 84 -0.65 -9.58 -3.76
C VAL A 84 0.23 -9.17 -2.59
N ARG A 85 1.00 -8.10 -2.77
CA ARG A 85 1.81 -7.52 -1.70
C ARG A 85 0.97 -6.46 -0.98
N LEU A 86 1.01 -6.47 0.34
CA LEU A 86 0.27 -5.55 1.19
C LEU A 86 1.21 -4.65 1.97
N ARG A 87 1.07 -3.35 1.81
CA ARG A 87 1.65 -2.34 2.69
C ARG A 87 0.58 -1.88 3.67
N ARG A 88 0.73 -2.25 4.94
CA ARG A 88 -0.18 -1.84 6.00
C ARG A 88 0.12 -0.40 6.41
N ILE A 89 -0.90 0.43 6.54
CA ILE A 89 -0.78 1.81 6.99
C ILE A 89 -1.31 1.93 8.42
N THR A 90 -2.55 1.53 8.63
CA THR A 90 -3.23 1.61 9.93
C THR A 90 -4.43 0.65 9.95
N ALA A 91 -5.17 0.66 11.02
CA ALA A 91 -6.47 -0.01 11.13
C ALA A 91 -7.56 1.02 11.41
N ASP A 92 -8.75 0.80 10.89
CA ASP A 92 -9.88 1.65 11.18
C ASP A 92 -10.70 1.13 12.38
N ARG A 93 -11.69 1.93 12.80
CA ARG A 93 -12.57 1.60 13.92
C ARG A 93 -13.49 0.40 13.66
N TYR A 94 -13.60 -0.05 12.41
CA TYR A 94 -14.41 -1.21 12.00
C TYR A 94 -13.60 -2.50 11.93
N GLY A 95 -12.33 -2.48 12.33
CA GLY A 95 -11.43 -3.62 12.29
C GLY A 95 -10.86 -3.94 10.92
N ARG A 96 -10.97 -3.01 9.96
CA ARG A 96 -10.34 -3.18 8.65
C ARG A 96 -8.91 -2.70 8.68
N THR A 97 -8.03 -3.39 7.98
CA THR A 97 -6.70 -2.89 7.66
C THR A 97 -6.81 -1.85 6.56
N ILE A 98 -6.28 -0.66 6.81
CA ILE A 98 -6.07 0.36 5.79
C ILE A 98 -4.71 0.11 5.17
N GLY A 99 -4.66 -0.16 3.86
CA GLY A 99 -3.41 -0.51 3.23
C GLY A 99 -3.41 -0.33 1.71
N GLU A 100 -2.23 -0.49 1.15
CA GLU A 100 -2.04 -0.50 -0.30
C GLU A 100 -1.73 -1.91 -0.79
N LEU A 101 -2.30 -2.24 -1.91
CA LEU A 101 -2.04 -3.50 -2.61
C LEU A 101 -1.12 -3.25 -3.82
N PHE A 102 -0.21 -4.20 -4.01
CA PHE A 102 0.69 -4.19 -5.17
C PHE A 102 0.63 -5.55 -5.86
N ILE A 103 0.54 -5.54 -7.16
CA ILE A 103 0.60 -6.74 -8.00
C ILE A 103 1.60 -6.50 -9.13
N ASP A 104 2.57 -7.42 -9.28
CA ASP A 104 3.62 -7.30 -10.29
C ASP A 104 4.32 -5.93 -10.26
N GLY A 105 4.55 -5.39 -9.07
CA GLY A 105 5.17 -4.07 -8.86
C GLY A 105 4.25 -2.88 -9.10
N MET A 106 3.01 -3.08 -9.54
CA MET A 106 2.03 -2.00 -9.75
C MET A 106 1.21 -1.75 -8.50
N ASN A 107 1.01 -0.48 -8.17
CA ASN A 107 0.08 -0.06 -7.13
C ASN A 107 -1.35 -0.19 -7.65
N VAL A 108 -2.15 -1.04 -7.00
CA VAL A 108 -3.53 -1.32 -7.41
C VAL A 108 -4.41 -0.08 -7.33
N GLN A 109 -4.28 0.71 -6.27
CA GLN A 109 -5.08 1.92 -6.10
C GLN A 109 -4.78 2.95 -7.18
N GLN A 110 -3.50 3.16 -7.47
CA GLN A 110 -3.09 4.05 -8.55
C GLN A 110 -3.67 3.61 -9.90
N THR A 111 -3.70 2.31 -10.16
CA THR A 111 -4.31 1.74 -11.37
C THR A 111 -5.83 1.97 -11.40
N MET A 112 -6.51 1.84 -10.26
CA MET A 112 -7.94 2.14 -10.16
C MET A 112 -8.25 3.60 -10.49
N VAL A 113 -7.42 4.53 -10.03
CA VAL A 113 -7.56 5.96 -10.33
C VAL A 113 -7.24 6.25 -11.81
N ALA A 114 -6.17 5.68 -12.33
CA ALA A 114 -5.78 5.88 -13.74
C ALA A 114 -6.84 5.36 -14.71
N SER A 115 -7.54 4.29 -14.37
CA SER A 115 -8.65 3.72 -15.15
C SER A 115 -10.00 4.42 -14.90
N ARG A 116 -10.03 5.47 -14.09
CA ARG A 116 -11.25 6.21 -13.72
C ARG A 116 -12.31 5.37 -13.00
N ARG A 117 -11.88 4.34 -12.30
CA ARG A 117 -12.75 3.50 -11.46
C ARG A 117 -12.78 3.95 -10.01
N ALA A 118 -11.82 4.79 -9.62
CA ALA A 118 -11.72 5.39 -8.31
C ALA A 118 -11.25 6.84 -8.42
N GLU A 119 -11.46 7.59 -7.36
CA GLU A 119 -10.92 8.93 -7.18
C GLU A 119 -9.94 8.93 -6.00
N ILE A 120 -8.98 9.87 -5.99
CA ILE A 120 -8.12 10.07 -4.82
C ILE A 120 -8.97 10.65 -3.70
N ASP A 121 -8.90 10.01 -2.53
CA ASP A 121 -9.47 10.58 -1.31
C ASP A 121 -8.45 11.54 -0.69
N TRP A 122 -8.59 12.81 -1.00
CA TRP A 122 -7.65 13.84 -0.59
C TRP A 122 -7.53 14.02 0.92
N ARG A 123 -8.50 13.57 1.70
CA ARG A 123 -8.44 13.57 3.17
C ARG A 123 -7.30 12.69 3.71
N TYR A 124 -6.95 11.65 2.96
CA TYR A 124 -5.97 10.65 3.36
C TYR A 124 -4.81 10.51 2.37
N ALA A 125 -4.74 11.37 1.37
CA ALA A 125 -3.76 11.26 0.28
C ALA A 125 -2.31 11.26 0.76
N SER A 126 -2.00 11.96 1.85
CA SER A 126 -0.66 11.99 2.43
C SER A 126 -0.14 10.63 2.89
N GLN A 127 -1.02 9.64 3.09
CA GLN A 127 -0.63 8.27 3.43
C GLN A 127 -0.04 7.50 2.26
N CYS A 128 -0.26 7.97 1.04
CA CYS A 128 0.12 7.28 -0.19
C CYS A 128 1.02 8.17 -1.07
N PRO A 129 2.31 7.85 -1.18
CA PRO A 129 3.27 8.71 -1.90
C PRO A 129 2.93 8.97 -3.37
N TRP A 130 2.24 8.05 -4.03
CA TRP A 130 1.87 8.18 -5.45
C TRP A 130 0.80 9.26 -5.72
N THR A 131 0.16 9.80 -4.68
CA THR A 131 -0.88 10.85 -4.83
C THR A 131 -0.31 12.26 -5.00
N ASN A 132 0.98 12.44 -4.81
CA ASN A 132 1.68 13.73 -4.92
C ASN A 132 2.05 14.07 -6.36
#